data_75c9cb1462c327d7abcfff5fbd352ec9
#
_entry.id   75c9cb1462c327d7abcfff5fbd352ec9
#
_cell.length_a   1.000
_cell.length_b   1.000
_cell.length_c   1.000
_cell.angle_alpha   90.00
_cell.angle_beta   90.00
_cell.angle_gamma   90.00
#
_symmetry.space_group_name_H-M   'P 1'
#
loop_
_entity.id
_entity.type
_entity.pdbx_description
1 polymer ?
#
loop_
_entity_poly.entity_id
_entity_poly.type
_entity_poly.pdbx_seq_one_letter_code
_entity_poly.pdbx_strand_id
1 'polypeptide(L)'
;MTVRPLVRIVDDDEALKASFVLLLQTMGWSVASYPDGRSFLDEDTLAGPGCVVLDVRMPGMTGLEVQEEMIRRGSVLPVIFLSAHGSISMAVHTLQQGAVDFLEKPVKPMDLVQKISAAVAKSLEICADESRRAALIRRFESLTPRETAIVTEVLKGNDANKSIAKLLGLEVSTVKMHRANAFVKLDVHSPAELTRLAFEAGWHAEA
;
A
#
# COMPACT_ATOMS: atom_id res chain seq x y z
N MET A 1 7.10 -4.01 16.23
CA MET A 1 7.38 -2.56 16.36
C MET A 1 6.23 -1.84 15.67
N THR A 2 5.48 -1.03 16.38
CA THR A 2 4.44 -0.17 15.78
C THR A 2 5.14 0.95 15.01
N VAL A 3 5.04 0.92 13.69
CA VAL A 3 5.59 1.99 12.84
C VAL A 3 4.74 3.24 13.07
N ARG A 4 5.36 4.33 13.53
CA ARG A 4 4.65 5.60 13.73
C ARG A 4 4.37 6.25 12.36
N PRO A 5 3.14 6.67 12.10
CA PRO A 5 2.82 7.39 10.87
C PRO A 5 3.63 8.68 10.74
N LEU A 6 4.11 8.97 9.53
CA LEU A 6 4.87 10.17 9.21
C LEU A 6 4.04 11.11 8.34
N VAL A 7 3.86 12.34 8.79
CA VAL A 7 3.25 13.42 8.00
C VAL A 7 4.37 14.15 7.27
N ARG A 8 4.29 14.22 5.97
CA ARG A 8 5.25 14.90 5.09
C ARG A 8 4.64 16.21 4.61
N ILE A 9 5.35 17.31 4.77
CA ILE A 9 4.89 18.65 4.33
C ILE A 9 5.84 19.11 3.25
N VAL A 10 5.30 19.38 2.07
CA VAL A 10 6.05 19.84 0.90
C VAL A 10 5.47 21.17 0.46
N ASP A 11 6.16 22.25 0.71
CA ASP A 11 5.69 23.63 0.47
C ASP A 11 6.92 24.54 0.39
N ASP A 12 6.96 25.51 -0.52
CA ASP A 12 8.06 26.46 -0.65
C ASP A 12 7.94 27.65 0.34
N ASP A 13 6.80 27.83 0.97
CA ASP A 13 6.58 28.82 2.03
C ASP A 13 7.13 28.30 3.37
N GLU A 14 8.34 28.74 3.73
CA GLU A 14 9.02 28.36 4.97
C GLU A 14 8.24 28.75 6.23
N ALA A 15 7.55 29.88 6.24
CA ALA A 15 6.79 30.35 7.41
C ALA A 15 5.54 29.47 7.64
N LEU A 16 4.81 29.16 6.57
CA LEU A 16 3.67 28.26 6.61
C LEU A 16 4.08 26.87 7.04
N LYS A 17 5.14 26.34 6.43
CA LYS A 17 5.70 25.03 6.74
C LYS A 17 6.11 24.89 8.20
N ALA A 18 6.86 25.87 8.73
CA ALA A 18 7.26 25.91 10.13
C ALA A 18 6.05 25.93 11.08
N SER A 19 5.01 26.69 10.74
CA SER A 19 3.77 26.77 11.50
C SER A 19 3.04 25.40 11.55
N PHE A 20 2.94 24.70 10.42
CA PHE A 20 2.31 23.38 10.36
C PHE A 20 3.14 22.31 11.09
N VAL A 21 4.46 22.33 10.95
CA VAL A 21 5.36 21.43 11.68
C VAL A 21 5.15 21.57 13.17
N LEU A 22 5.18 22.80 13.70
CA LEU A 22 4.98 23.10 15.12
C LEU A 22 3.60 22.60 15.61
N LEU A 23 2.54 22.92 14.88
CA LEU A 23 1.18 22.49 15.20
C LEU A 23 1.09 20.97 15.32
N LEU A 24 1.54 20.25 14.30
CA LEU A 24 1.40 18.81 14.22
C LEU A 24 2.29 18.08 15.25
N GLN A 25 3.51 18.57 15.48
CA GLN A 25 4.39 18.04 16.52
C GLN A 25 3.81 18.23 17.92
N THR A 26 3.19 19.39 18.19
CA THR A 26 2.50 19.65 19.47
C THR A 26 1.34 18.68 19.70
N MET A 27 0.71 18.20 18.62
CA MET A 27 -0.35 17.18 18.66
C MET A 27 0.18 15.74 18.67
N GLY A 28 1.51 15.55 18.73
CA GLY A 28 2.15 14.22 18.83
C GLY A 28 2.41 13.53 17.50
N TRP A 29 2.26 14.21 16.36
CA TRP A 29 2.60 13.65 15.05
C TRP A 29 4.11 13.65 14.79
N SER A 30 4.59 12.62 14.12
CA SER A 30 5.92 12.66 13.50
C SER A 30 5.80 13.43 12.18
N VAL A 31 6.68 14.41 11.97
CA VAL A 31 6.62 15.31 10.81
C VAL A 31 7.98 15.41 10.15
N ALA A 32 8.02 15.30 8.82
CA ALA A 32 9.13 15.69 7.97
C ALA A 32 8.68 16.84 7.06
N SER A 33 9.59 17.76 6.70
CA SER A 33 9.26 18.89 5.84
C SER A 33 10.31 19.10 4.76
N TYR A 34 9.87 19.47 3.57
CA TYR A 34 10.69 19.60 2.37
C TYR A 34 10.41 20.95 1.71
N PRO A 35 11.43 21.64 1.18
CA PRO A 35 11.29 22.97 0.60
C PRO A 35 10.63 22.95 -0.79
N ASP A 36 10.68 21.82 -1.48
CA ASP A 36 10.19 21.64 -2.84
C ASP A 36 9.95 20.17 -3.17
N GLY A 37 9.29 19.93 -4.31
CA GLY A 37 8.95 18.59 -4.75
C GLY A 37 10.16 17.70 -5.08
N ARG A 38 11.25 18.29 -5.56
CA ARG A 38 12.46 17.54 -5.92
C ARG A 38 13.17 17.00 -4.68
N SER A 39 13.40 17.87 -3.71
CA SER A 39 13.99 17.49 -2.42
C SER A 39 13.15 16.39 -1.76
N PHE A 40 11.83 16.51 -1.78
CA PHE A 40 10.94 15.47 -1.27
C PHE A 40 11.12 14.14 -1.98
N LEU A 41 11.11 14.11 -3.31
CA LEU A 41 11.22 12.89 -4.09
C LEU A 41 12.61 12.22 -4.02
N ASP A 42 13.66 13.01 -3.76
CA ASP A 42 15.03 12.52 -3.69
C ASP A 42 15.42 12.07 -2.27
N GLU A 43 14.86 12.67 -1.22
CA GLU A 43 15.24 12.42 0.17
C GLU A 43 14.28 11.48 0.91
N ASP A 44 12.97 11.47 0.56
CA ASP A 44 11.97 10.60 1.22
C ASP A 44 11.92 9.21 0.57
N THR A 45 11.77 8.21 1.39
CA THR A 45 11.63 6.82 0.91
C THR A 45 10.27 6.53 0.26
N LEU A 46 9.31 7.42 0.41
CA LEU A 46 7.90 7.29 0.00
C LEU A 46 7.21 6.03 0.57
N ALA A 47 7.74 5.49 1.67
CA ALA A 47 7.31 4.23 2.25
C ALA A 47 6.76 4.41 3.67
N GLY A 48 6.06 3.37 4.14
CA GLY A 48 5.46 3.32 5.48
C GLY A 48 4.16 4.13 5.61
N PRO A 49 3.48 4.00 6.75
CA PRO A 49 2.22 4.70 6.99
C PRO A 49 2.42 6.20 7.15
N GLY A 50 1.46 6.98 6.68
CA GLY A 50 1.49 8.45 6.78
C GLY A 50 0.69 9.12 5.67
N CYS A 51 0.97 10.39 5.43
CA CYS A 51 0.40 11.14 4.32
C CYS A 51 1.35 12.25 3.86
N VAL A 52 1.04 12.84 2.72
CA VAL A 52 1.76 13.98 2.16
C VAL A 52 0.80 15.16 2.10
N VAL A 53 1.19 16.29 2.70
CA VAL A 53 0.54 17.59 2.55
C VAL A 53 1.40 18.36 1.54
N LEU A 54 0.83 18.67 0.38
CA LEU A 54 1.58 19.06 -0.80
C LEU A 54 1.03 20.35 -1.41
N ASP A 55 1.85 21.37 -1.49
CA ASP A 55 1.44 22.57 -2.22
C ASP A 55 1.33 22.29 -3.72
N VAL A 56 0.27 22.82 -4.33
CA VAL A 56 0.03 22.66 -5.77
C VAL A 56 1.06 23.43 -6.59
N ARG A 57 1.46 24.64 -6.11
CA ARG A 57 2.33 25.53 -6.88
C ARG A 57 3.63 25.80 -6.16
N MET A 58 4.67 25.11 -6.61
CA MET A 58 6.04 25.29 -6.13
C MET A 58 6.98 25.61 -7.30
N PRO A 59 8.09 26.30 -7.07
CA PRO A 59 9.12 26.49 -8.08
C PRO A 59 9.71 25.15 -8.57
N GLY A 60 9.96 25.07 -9.86
CA GLY A 60 10.62 23.93 -10.49
C GLY A 60 9.71 22.74 -10.78
N MET A 61 9.00 22.20 -9.80
CA MET A 61 8.07 21.07 -9.95
C MET A 61 6.77 21.37 -9.19
N THR A 62 5.65 21.27 -9.89
CA THR A 62 4.33 21.43 -9.31
C THR A 62 3.94 20.25 -8.43
N GLY A 63 3.04 20.43 -7.47
CA GLY A 63 2.54 19.34 -6.65
C GLY A 63 1.86 18.22 -7.46
N LEU A 64 1.26 18.56 -8.59
CA LEU A 64 0.67 17.55 -9.50
C LEU A 64 1.74 16.65 -10.11
N GLU A 65 2.83 17.24 -10.61
CA GLU A 65 3.97 16.48 -11.16
C GLU A 65 4.64 15.63 -10.07
N VAL A 66 4.69 16.12 -8.82
CA VAL A 66 5.17 15.33 -7.67
C VAL A 66 4.26 14.12 -7.45
N GLN A 67 2.95 14.28 -7.44
CA GLN A 67 2.01 13.17 -7.27
C GLN A 67 2.13 12.14 -8.40
N GLU A 68 2.22 12.56 -9.65
CA GLU A 68 2.42 11.68 -10.80
C GLU A 68 3.69 10.85 -10.64
N GLU A 69 4.79 11.48 -10.19
CA GLU A 69 6.06 10.80 -9.96
C GLU A 69 5.97 9.83 -8.77
N MET A 70 5.26 10.17 -7.69
CA MET A 70 4.98 9.26 -6.58
C MET A 70 4.24 8.00 -7.06
N ILE A 71 3.19 8.18 -7.88
CA ILE A 71 2.43 7.07 -8.45
C ILE A 71 3.34 6.21 -9.34
N ARG A 72 4.18 6.81 -10.18
CA ARG A 72 5.13 6.11 -11.04
C ARG A 72 6.15 5.29 -10.24
N ARG A 73 6.53 5.76 -9.05
CA ARG A 73 7.39 5.02 -8.10
C ARG A 73 6.63 3.99 -7.26
N GLY A 74 5.33 3.81 -7.48
CA GLY A 74 4.51 2.84 -6.76
C GLY A 74 4.12 3.26 -5.34
N SER A 75 4.24 4.55 -5.00
CA SER A 75 3.82 5.05 -3.68
C SER A 75 2.30 5.02 -3.56
N VAL A 76 1.83 4.51 -2.42
CA VAL A 76 0.41 4.48 -2.03
C VAL A 76 0.07 5.51 -0.95
N LEU A 77 1.00 6.43 -0.66
CA LEU A 77 0.80 7.46 0.34
C LEU A 77 -0.36 8.39 -0.05
N PRO A 78 -1.34 8.60 0.82
CA PRO A 78 -2.40 9.57 0.59
C PRO A 78 -1.85 10.99 0.47
N VAL A 79 -2.32 11.74 -0.54
CA VAL A 79 -1.92 13.13 -0.78
C VAL A 79 -3.08 14.06 -0.45
N ILE A 80 -2.79 15.12 0.30
CA ILE A 80 -3.68 16.26 0.59
C ILE A 80 -3.06 17.48 -0.07
N PHE A 81 -3.74 18.06 -1.05
CA PHE A 81 -3.24 19.25 -1.71
C PHE A 81 -3.57 20.54 -0.95
N LEU A 82 -2.61 21.47 -0.94
CA LEU A 82 -2.80 22.85 -0.52
C LEU A 82 -2.77 23.78 -1.74
N SER A 83 -3.66 24.76 -1.84
CA SER A 83 -3.65 25.73 -2.93
C SER A 83 -4.08 27.12 -2.50
N ALA A 84 -3.38 28.14 -2.95
CA ALA A 84 -3.77 29.53 -2.77
C ALA A 84 -4.90 29.96 -3.71
N HIS A 85 -5.18 29.22 -4.78
CA HIS A 85 -6.21 29.50 -5.77
C HIS A 85 -6.91 28.19 -6.15
N GLY A 86 -7.83 27.76 -5.30
CA GLY A 86 -8.63 26.56 -5.54
C GLY A 86 -9.74 26.84 -6.55
N SER A 87 -9.53 26.56 -7.85
CA SER A 87 -10.68 26.40 -8.72
C SER A 87 -11.32 25.04 -8.45
N ILE A 88 -12.65 24.97 -8.47
CA ILE A 88 -13.40 23.71 -8.33
C ILE A 88 -12.89 22.68 -9.34
N SER A 89 -12.53 23.10 -10.55
CA SER A 89 -11.98 22.24 -11.58
C SER A 89 -10.63 21.60 -11.21
N MET A 90 -9.75 22.33 -10.52
CA MET A 90 -8.47 21.81 -10.04
C MET A 90 -8.67 20.79 -8.90
N ALA A 91 -9.54 21.11 -7.94
CA ALA A 91 -9.88 20.19 -6.86
C ALA A 91 -10.48 18.87 -7.40
N VAL A 92 -11.40 18.95 -8.35
CA VAL A 92 -11.98 17.77 -9.01
C VAL A 92 -10.91 16.97 -9.75
N HIS A 93 -10.01 17.64 -10.48
CA HIS A 93 -8.95 16.97 -11.22
C HIS A 93 -7.98 16.22 -10.30
N THR A 94 -7.52 16.85 -9.20
CA THR A 94 -6.62 16.21 -8.24
C THR A 94 -7.26 15.03 -7.54
N LEU A 95 -8.53 15.10 -7.18
CA LEU A 95 -9.28 13.99 -6.60
C LEU A 95 -9.45 12.83 -7.59
N GLN A 96 -9.69 13.10 -8.87
CA GLN A 96 -9.74 12.08 -9.93
C GLN A 96 -8.39 11.40 -10.16
N GLN A 97 -7.29 12.10 -9.92
CA GLN A 97 -5.92 11.56 -9.97
C GLN A 97 -5.52 10.80 -8.68
N GLY A 98 -6.47 10.57 -7.76
CA GLY A 98 -6.24 9.77 -6.57
C GLY A 98 -5.78 10.55 -5.33
N ALA A 99 -5.81 11.89 -5.34
CA ALA A 99 -5.66 12.66 -4.12
C ALA A 99 -6.80 12.34 -3.15
N VAL A 100 -6.49 12.33 -1.85
CA VAL A 100 -7.50 12.04 -0.82
C VAL A 100 -8.33 13.27 -0.53
N ASP A 101 -7.70 14.47 -0.59
CA ASP A 101 -8.38 15.71 -0.26
C ASP A 101 -7.65 16.94 -0.85
N PHE A 102 -8.33 18.09 -0.72
CA PHE A 102 -7.86 19.39 -1.18
C PHE A 102 -8.24 20.46 -0.15
N LEU A 103 -7.31 21.35 0.18
CA LEU A 103 -7.51 22.45 1.12
C LEU A 103 -7.09 23.78 0.47
N GLU A 104 -7.92 24.80 0.64
CA GLU A 104 -7.62 26.16 0.15
C GLU A 104 -6.90 26.97 1.22
N LYS A 105 -5.80 27.63 0.84
CA LYS A 105 -5.08 28.58 1.71
C LYS A 105 -5.88 29.91 1.82
N PRO A 106 -6.05 30.50 3.00
CA PRO A 106 -5.44 30.13 4.28
C PRO A 106 -6.15 28.95 4.95
N VAL A 107 -5.38 27.92 5.31
CA VAL A 107 -5.88 26.68 5.90
C VAL A 107 -6.17 26.87 7.38
N LYS A 108 -7.37 26.50 7.83
CA LYS A 108 -7.68 26.46 9.25
C LYS A 108 -6.94 25.28 9.92
N PRO A 109 -6.25 25.51 11.06
CA PRO A 109 -5.49 24.47 11.73
C PRO A 109 -6.27 23.16 11.98
N MET A 110 -7.51 23.30 12.45
CA MET A 110 -8.34 22.13 12.76
C MET A 110 -8.77 21.35 11.51
N ASP A 111 -9.02 22.02 10.39
CA ASP A 111 -9.37 21.36 9.12
C ASP A 111 -8.18 20.54 8.61
N LEU A 112 -6.96 21.10 8.68
CA LEU A 112 -5.73 20.39 8.33
C LEU A 112 -5.55 19.13 9.17
N VAL A 113 -5.68 19.25 10.49
CA VAL A 113 -5.54 18.13 11.41
C VAL A 113 -6.56 17.03 11.13
N GLN A 114 -7.81 17.41 10.90
CA GLN A 114 -8.88 16.45 10.57
C GLN A 114 -8.58 15.69 9.27
N LYS A 115 -8.12 16.39 8.22
CA LYS A 115 -7.77 15.76 6.94
C LYS A 115 -6.55 14.85 7.05
N ILE A 116 -5.52 15.28 7.77
CA ILE A 116 -4.34 14.46 8.07
C ILE A 116 -4.76 13.18 8.82
N SER A 117 -5.62 13.31 9.85
CA SER A 117 -6.07 12.15 10.62
C SER A 117 -6.80 11.13 9.76
N ALA A 118 -7.67 11.57 8.85
CA ALA A 118 -8.38 10.71 7.91
C ALA A 118 -7.42 10.05 6.90
N ALA A 119 -6.48 10.82 6.34
CA ALA A 119 -5.50 10.32 5.40
C ALA A 119 -4.56 9.27 6.05
N VAL A 120 -4.11 9.53 7.27
CA VAL A 120 -3.27 8.59 8.02
C VAL A 120 -4.04 7.31 8.35
N ALA A 121 -5.31 7.40 8.76
CA ALA A 121 -6.14 6.22 9.01
C ALA A 121 -6.23 5.35 7.75
N LYS A 122 -6.50 5.95 6.58
CA LYS A 122 -6.51 5.24 5.29
C LYS A 122 -5.16 4.61 4.96
N SER A 123 -4.06 5.31 5.21
CA SER A 123 -2.70 4.78 4.98
C SER A 123 -2.39 3.57 5.86
N LEU A 124 -2.83 3.60 7.12
CA LEU A 124 -2.65 2.47 8.05
C LEU A 124 -3.43 1.23 7.58
N GLU A 125 -4.64 1.39 7.07
CA GLU A 125 -5.42 0.30 6.48
C GLU A 125 -4.70 -0.31 5.27
N ILE A 126 -4.22 0.53 4.33
CA ILE A 126 -3.47 0.08 3.15
C ILE A 126 -2.22 -0.71 3.58
N CYS A 127 -1.41 -0.17 4.49
CA CYS A 127 -0.21 -0.84 4.98
C CYS A 127 -0.52 -2.16 5.71
N ALA A 128 -1.63 -2.23 6.44
CA ALA A 128 -2.05 -3.46 7.10
C ALA A 128 -2.45 -4.54 6.09
N ASP A 129 -3.19 -4.17 5.03
CA ASP A 129 -3.59 -5.08 3.97
C ASP A 129 -2.40 -5.57 3.14
N GLU A 130 -1.47 -4.68 2.79
CA GLU A 130 -0.21 -5.04 2.12
C GLU A 130 0.63 -6.00 2.97
N SER A 131 0.74 -5.73 4.26
CA SER A 131 1.48 -6.59 5.20
C SER A 131 0.83 -7.98 5.33
N ARG A 132 -0.51 -8.03 5.38
CA ARG A 132 -1.28 -9.27 5.39
C ARG A 132 -1.05 -10.06 4.10
N ARG A 133 -1.17 -9.39 2.95
CA ARG A 133 -0.95 -10.00 1.64
C ARG A 133 0.47 -10.54 1.49
N ALA A 134 1.48 -9.77 1.88
CA ALA A 134 2.86 -10.20 1.87
C ALA A 134 3.12 -11.42 2.79
N ALA A 135 2.44 -11.48 3.93
CA ALA A 135 2.52 -12.65 4.81
C ALA A 135 1.90 -13.91 4.18
N LEU A 136 0.80 -13.76 3.44
CA LEU A 136 0.19 -14.87 2.70
C LEU A 136 1.08 -15.34 1.56
N ILE A 137 1.65 -14.42 0.77
CA ILE A 137 2.59 -14.75 -0.32
C ILE A 137 3.77 -15.55 0.22
N ARG A 138 4.38 -15.14 1.35
CA ARG A 138 5.48 -15.89 1.97
C ARG A 138 5.12 -17.33 2.35
N ARG A 139 3.84 -17.62 2.70
CA ARG A 139 3.41 -19.01 2.92
C ARG A 139 3.49 -19.82 1.64
N PHE A 140 3.03 -19.28 0.51
CA PHE A 140 3.15 -19.95 -0.79
C PHE A 140 4.61 -20.11 -1.23
N GLU A 141 5.47 -19.13 -1.01
CA GLU A 141 6.91 -19.20 -1.29
C GLU A 141 7.63 -20.27 -0.47
N SER A 142 7.07 -20.66 0.68
CA SER A 142 7.63 -21.74 1.51
C SER A 142 7.37 -23.16 0.97
N LEU A 143 6.54 -23.29 -0.07
CA LEU A 143 6.25 -24.56 -0.69
C LEU A 143 7.45 -25.07 -1.50
N THR A 144 7.69 -26.37 -1.42
CA THR A 144 8.64 -27.03 -2.32
C THR A 144 8.06 -27.13 -3.74
N PRO A 145 8.87 -27.31 -4.78
CA PRO A 145 8.36 -27.46 -6.17
C PRO A 145 7.29 -28.55 -6.32
N ARG A 146 7.39 -29.65 -5.56
CA ARG A 146 6.39 -30.73 -5.57
C ARG A 146 5.08 -30.32 -4.88
N GLU A 147 5.17 -29.61 -3.77
CA GLU A 147 4.00 -29.08 -3.08
C GLU A 147 3.30 -28.02 -3.93
N THR A 148 4.07 -27.12 -4.57
CA THR A 148 3.53 -26.11 -5.50
C THR A 148 2.79 -26.77 -6.66
N ALA A 149 3.36 -27.78 -7.32
CA ALA A 149 2.70 -28.48 -8.40
C ALA A 149 1.35 -29.10 -7.98
N ILE A 150 1.30 -29.71 -6.78
CA ILE A 150 0.07 -30.30 -6.26
C ILE A 150 -0.96 -29.23 -5.91
N VAL A 151 -0.55 -28.14 -5.24
CA VAL A 151 -1.41 -27.00 -4.91
C VAL A 151 -2.00 -26.39 -6.18
N THR A 152 -1.19 -26.22 -7.23
CA THR A 152 -1.64 -25.73 -8.54
C THR A 152 -2.73 -26.61 -9.13
N GLU A 153 -2.58 -27.94 -9.09
CA GLU A 153 -3.59 -28.84 -9.61
C GLU A 153 -4.90 -28.80 -8.78
N VAL A 154 -4.79 -28.68 -7.46
CA VAL A 154 -5.99 -28.50 -6.61
C VAL A 154 -6.72 -27.20 -6.95
N LEU A 155 -6.01 -26.10 -7.17
CA LEU A 155 -6.62 -24.81 -7.57
C LEU A 155 -7.26 -24.83 -8.97
N LYS A 156 -6.79 -25.72 -9.85
CA LYS A 156 -7.44 -26.00 -11.15
C LYS A 156 -8.69 -26.87 -11.03
N GLY A 157 -9.05 -27.30 -9.81
CA GLY A 157 -10.22 -28.14 -9.54
C GLY A 157 -9.93 -29.65 -9.55
N ASN A 158 -8.66 -30.07 -9.62
CA ASN A 158 -8.27 -31.47 -9.55
C ASN A 158 -8.15 -31.96 -8.09
N ASP A 159 -9.28 -32.24 -7.42
CA ASP A 159 -9.27 -32.60 -5.99
C ASP A 159 -8.86 -34.03 -5.68
N ALA A 160 -9.00 -34.96 -6.64
CA ALA A 160 -8.73 -36.37 -6.41
C ALA A 160 -7.22 -36.66 -6.49
N ASN A 161 -6.65 -37.21 -5.41
CA ASN A 161 -5.21 -37.58 -5.38
C ASN A 161 -4.80 -38.54 -6.52
N LYS A 162 -5.71 -39.39 -6.98
CA LYS A 162 -5.47 -40.30 -8.13
C LYS A 162 -5.30 -39.53 -9.44
N SER A 163 -6.11 -38.49 -9.66
CA SER A 163 -6.04 -37.63 -10.84
C SER A 163 -4.74 -36.83 -10.85
N ILE A 164 -4.39 -36.22 -9.71
CA ILE A 164 -3.13 -35.48 -9.55
C ILE A 164 -1.94 -36.42 -9.76
N ALA A 165 -1.96 -37.62 -9.19
CA ALA A 165 -0.90 -38.62 -9.36
C ALA A 165 -0.66 -38.98 -10.84
N LYS A 166 -1.73 -39.17 -11.60
CA LYS A 166 -1.66 -39.45 -13.04
C LYS A 166 -1.10 -38.25 -13.83
N LEU A 167 -1.53 -37.03 -13.50
CA LEU A 167 -1.06 -35.80 -14.18
C LEU A 167 0.42 -35.52 -13.94
N LEU A 168 0.87 -35.73 -12.70
CA LEU A 168 2.25 -35.40 -12.31
C LEU A 168 3.23 -36.58 -12.41
N GLY A 169 2.77 -37.75 -12.81
CA GLY A 169 3.60 -38.98 -12.91
C GLY A 169 4.12 -39.45 -11.54
N LEU A 170 3.28 -39.36 -10.50
CA LEU A 170 3.64 -39.70 -9.12
C LEU A 170 2.79 -40.83 -8.57
N GLU A 171 3.29 -41.48 -7.50
CA GLU A 171 2.49 -42.40 -6.72
C GLU A 171 1.42 -41.66 -5.90
N VAL A 172 0.24 -42.29 -5.73
CA VAL A 172 -0.87 -41.68 -4.96
C VAL A 172 -0.51 -41.39 -3.51
N SER A 173 0.32 -42.24 -2.90
CA SER A 173 0.88 -42.08 -1.55
C SER A 173 1.74 -40.80 -1.44
N THR A 174 2.58 -40.57 -2.45
CA THR A 174 3.45 -39.39 -2.56
C THR A 174 2.61 -38.10 -2.68
N VAL A 175 1.56 -38.13 -3.51
CA VAL A 175 0.64 -36.98 -3.64
C VAL A 175 -0.05 -36.70 -2.31
N LYS A 176 -0.56 -37.71 -1.60
CA LYS A 176 -1.17 -37.54 -0.28
C LYS A 176 -0.23 -36.88 0.71
N MET A 177 1.03 -37.34 0.77
CA MET A 177 2.04 -36.80 1.68
C MET A 177 2.34 -35.32 1.36
N HIS A 178 2.67 -34.99 0.12
CA HIS A 178 2.99 -33.60 -0.26
C HIS A 178 1.79 -32.68 -0.12
N ARG A 179 0.58 -33.15 -0.45
CA ARG A 179 -0.66 -32.38 -0.24
C ARG A 179 -0.87 -32.05 1.24
N ALA A 180 -0.69 -33.03 2.12
CA ALA A 180 -0.82 -32.82 3.57
C ALA A 180 0.23 -31.80 4.06
N ASN A 181 1.48 -31.93 3.63
CA ASN A 181 2.54 -31.00 4.00
C ASN A 181 2.25 -29.56 3.49
N ALA A 182 1.79 -29.43 2.24
CA ALA A 182 1.43 -28.14 1.68
C ALA A 182 0.27 -27.48 2.47
N PHE A 183 -0.75 -28.26 2.79
CA PHE A 183 -1.92 -27.76 3.55
C PHE A 183 -1.52 -27.29 4.95
N VAL A 184 -0.62 -28.01 5.62
CA VAL A 184 -0.05 -27.58 6.91
C VAL A 184 0.73 -26.27 6.77
N LYS A 185 1.60 -26.14 5.77
CA LYS A 185 2.40 -24.92 5.53
C LYS A 185 1.51 -23.70 5.20
N LEU A 186 0.44 -23.93 4.45
CA LEU A 186 -0.52 -22.89 4.09
C LEU A 186 -1.55 -22.61 5.18
N ASP A 187 -1.62 -23.48 6.21
CA ASP A 187 -2.61 -23.40 7.29
C ASP A 187 -4.06 -23.44 6.74
N VAL A 188 -4.32 -24.45 5.89
CA VAL A 188 -5.64 -24.72 5.27
C VAL A 188 -6.03 -26.17 5.47
N HIS A 189 -7.34 -26.42 5.57
CA HIS A 189 -7.89 -27.76 5.85
C HIS A 189 -8.76 -28.30 4.70
N SER A 190 -9.03 -27.47 3.70
CA SER A 190 -9.86 -27.87 2.56
C SER A 190 -9.42 -27.18 1.26
N PRO A 191 -9.78 -27.75 0.09
CA PRO A 191 -9.56 -27.10 -1.20
C PRO A 191 -10.23 -25.72 -1.31
N ALA A 192 -11.42 -25.57 -0.71
CA ALA A 192 -12.13 -24.29 -0.70
C ALA A 192 -11.37 -23.20 0.09
N GLU A 193 -10.78 -23.56 1.25
CA GLU A 193 -9.92 -22.66 2.01
C GLU A 193 -8.65 -22.30 1.25
N LEU A 194 -8.06 -23.27 0.55
CA LEU A 194 -6.89 -23.04 -0.31
C LEU A 194 -7.21 -22.04 -1.43
N THR A 195 -8.36 -22.20 -2.09
CA THR A 195 -8.80 -21.29 -3.16
C THR A 195 -8.99 -19.86 -2.63
N ARG A 196 -9.63 -19.72 -1.47
CA ARG A 196 -9.80 -18.43 -0.81
C ARG A 196 -8.46 -17.80 -0.46
N LEU A 197 -7.55 -18.57 0.15
CA LEU A 197 -6.21 -18.10 0.54
C LEU A 197 -5.40 -17.63 -0.68
N ALA A 198 -5.43 -18.38 -1.78
CA ALA A 198 -4.76 -18.03 -3.02
C ALA A 198 -5.31 -16.71 -3.62
N PHE A 199 -6.64 -16.56 -3.60
CA PHE A 199 -7.30 -15.33 -4.05
C PHE A 199 -6.91 -14.12 -3.18
N GLU A 200 -6.96 -14.25 -1.84
CA GLU A 200 -6.55 -13.20 -0.90
C GLU A 200 -5.06 -12.82 -1.06
N ALA A 201 -4.20 -13.78 -1.31
CA ALA A 201 -2.78 -13.55 -1.57
C ALA A 201 -2.53 -12.92 -2.96
N GLY A 202 -3.47 -13.04 -3.90
CA GLY A 202 -3.23 -12.76 -5.32
C GLY A 202 -2.17 -13.71 -5.90
N TRP A 203 -2.13 -14.94 -5.36
CA TRP A 203 -1.16 -15.94 -5.81
C TRP A 203 -1.66 -16.64 -7.07
N HIS A 204 -0.86 -16.60 -8.11
CA HIS A 204 -1.07 -17.33 -9.35
C HIS A 204 0.10 -18.30 -9.51
N ALA A 205 -0.21 -19.59 -9.69
CA ALA A 205 0.83 -20.53 -10.08
C ALA A 205 1.35 -20.10 -11.47
N GLU A 206 2.61 -19.74 -11.54
CA GLU A 206 3.25 -19.57 -12.84
C GLU A 206 3.16 -20.92 -13.58
N ALA A 207 2.65 -20.86 -14.81
CA ALA A 207 2.42 -22.03 -15.66
C ALA A 207 3.74 -22.60 -16.19
#